data_dfce1f515f79396714c032d1875a1229
#
_entry.id   dfce1f515f79396714c032d1875a1229
#
_cell.length_a   1.000
_cell.length_b   1.000
_cell.length_c   1.000
_cell.angle_alpha   90.00
_cell.angle_beta   90.00
_cell.angle_gamma   90.00
#
_symmetry.space_group_name_H-M   'P 1'
#
loop_
_entity.id
_entity.type
_entity.pdbx_description
1 polymer ?
#
loop_
_entity_poly.entity_id
_entity_poly.type
_entity_poly.pdbx_seq_one_letter_code
_entity_poly.pdbx_strand_id
1 'polypeptide(L)'
;IKFIVRYIIIEELSAMRDYSKEFADRVQYIRNLVEESGVDGIVFGNSGGKDSALVGILCKFACENTVGIMMPCASKRNFEQDMKDAKEVAEHFGIESRVIDLTDVRQAEIDRLQSITTLTNAAVNNIAPRLRMTTLYAVAASEYRLVAGTGNRSERYMGYFTKWGDGSCDFNPISDLTATEIIEFLKWLTAPACIINKAPSAGLFDGQTDEDEMGVSYHAIDSYINGGEVSPTEKKIIDRYHRVSEHKRSGINVFKQIDE
;
A
#
# COMPACT_ATOMS: atom_id res chain seq x y z
N ILE A 1 16.16 1.33 40.00
CA ILE A 1 14.86 1.24 39.28
C ILE A 1 14.57 2.54 38.53
N LYS A 2 14.65 3.74 39.11
CA LYS A 2 14.43 5.02 38.40
C LYS A 2 15.41 5.29 37.26
N PHE A 3 16.67 4.84 37.35
CA PHE A 3 17.67 4.99 36.26
C PHE A 3 17.42 4.04 35.09
N ILE A 4 17.00 2.80 35.36
CA ILE A 4 16.70 1.79 34.32
C ILE A 4 15.45 2.20 33.54
N VAL A 5 14.39 2.66 34.22
CA VAL A 5 13.17 3.15 33.56
C VAL A 5 13.45 4.38 32.69
N ARG A 6 14.35 5.28 33.14
CA ARG A 6 14.74 6.46 32.36
C ARG A 6 15.60 6.09 31.15
N TYR A 7 16.41 5.06 31.23
CA TYR A 7 17.23 4.54 30.11
C TYR A 7 16.36 3.86 29.06
N ILE A 8 15.40 3.02 29.50
CA ILE A 8 14.42 2.38 28.61
C ILE A 8 13.55 3.41 27.90
N ILE A 9 13.06 4.43 28.59
CA ILE A 9 12.27 5.53 27.98
C ILE A 9 13.13 6.34 27.01
N ILE A 10 14.42 6.53 27.24
CA ILE A 10 15.32 7.24 26.32
C ILE A 10 15.65 6.38 25.10
N GLU A 11 15.80 5.06 25.24
CA GLU A 11 15.98 4.14 24.11
C GLU A 11 14.69 4.02 23.26
N GLU A 12 13.52 3.93 23.89
CA GLU A 12 12.24 3.96 23.17
C GLU A 12 12.00 5.29 22.44
N LEU A 13 12.36 6.42 23.05
CA LEU A 13 12.28 7.75 22.42
C LEU A 13 13.34 7.93 21.32
N SER A 14 14.50 7.27 21.41
CA SER A 14 15.52 7.31 20.36
C SER A 14 15.21 6.39 19.16
N ALA A 15 14.29 5.44 19.34
CA ALA A 15 13.83 4.53 18.30
C ALA A 15 12.60 5.05 17.52
N MET A 16 11.92 6.08 18.02
CA MET A 16 10.78 6.68 17.32
C MET A 16 11.26 7.59 16.20
N ARG A 17 10.67 7.41 15.00
CA ARG A 17 10.88 8.31 13.86
C ARG A 17 10.41 9.74 14.22
N ASP A 18 11.16 10.73 13.80
CA ASP A 18 10.70 12.13 13.83
C ASP A 18 9.69 12.35 12.71
N TYR A 19 8.40 12.14 13.00
CA TYR A 19 7.34 12.26 12.00
C TYR A 19 7.18 13.69 11.45
N SER A 20 7.63 14.71 12.15
CA SER A 20 7.67 16.07 11.62
C SER A 20 8.68 16.20 10.48
N LYS A 21 9.87 15.64 10.70
CA LYS A 21 10.93 15.60 9.68
C LYS A 21 10.55 14.66 8.53
N GLU A 22 10.05 13.47 8.84
CA GLU A 22 9.59 12.50 7.85
C GLU A 22 8.51 13.09 6.93
N PHE A 23 7.56 13.83 7.50
CA PHE A 23 6.53 14.53 6.72
C PHE A 23 7.14 15.56 5.77
N ALA A 24 7.99 16.45 6.28
CA ALA A 24 8.62 17.49 5.49
C ALA A 24 9.46 16.90 4.34
N ASP A 25 10.28 15.90 4.64
CA ASP A 25 11.18 15.27 3.67
C ASP A 25 10.39 14.54 2.57
N ARG A 26 9.31 13.79 2.91
CA ARG A 26 8.48 13.07 1.95
C ARG A 26 7.66 14.01 1.08
N VAL A 27 7.09 15.06 1.68
CA VAL A 27 6.38 16.08 0.92
C VAL A 27 7.33 16.79 -0.06
N GLN A 28 8.55 17.11 0.36
CA GLN A 28 9.54 17.73 -0.54
C GLN A 28 10.01 16.76 -1.64
N TYR A 29 10.22 15.48 -1.31
CA TYR A 29 10.53 14.44 -2.30
C TYR A 29 9.46 14.35 -3.39
N ILE A 30 8.18 14.32 -2.99
CA ILE A 30 7.06 14.26 -3.95
C ILE A 30 6.98 15.52 -4.80
N ARG A 31 7.18 16.72 -4.22
CA ARG A 31 7.21 18.00 -4.97
C ARG A 31 8.28 17.98 -6.05
N ASN A 32 9.49 17.57 -5.70
CA ASN A 32 10.60 17.49 -6.65
C ASN A 32 10.26 16.55 -7.82
N LEU A 33 9.65 15.38 -7.55
CA LEU A 33 9.22 14.44 -8.60
C LEU A 33 8.18 15.05 -9.54
N VAL A 34 7.19 15.76 -9.01
CA VAL A 34 6.16 16.44 -9.83
C VAL A 34 6.79 17.51 -10.70
N GLU A 35 7.67 18.33 -10.12
CA GLU A 35 8.38 19.40 -10.85
C GLU A 35 9.30 18.84 -11.94
N GLU A 36 10.11 17.83 -11.63
CA GLU A 36 11.05 17.20 -12.55
C GLU A 36 10.35 16.46 -13.71
N SER A 37 9.21 15.85 -13.45
CA SER A 37 8.43 15.14 -14.47
C SER A 37 7.57 16.03 -15.34
N GLY A 38 7.30 17.27 -14.90
CA GLY A 38 6.48 18.24 -15.62
C GLY A 38 5.01 17.84 -15.77
N VAL A 39 4.51 17.01 -14.87
CA VAL A 39 3.10 16.56 -14.86
C VAL A 39 2.20 17.54 -14.14
N ASP A 40 0.89 17.47 -14.42
CA ASP A 40 -0.11 18.37 -13.85
C ASP A 40 -0.57 17.95 -12.44
N GLY A 41 -0.29 16.70 -12.00
CA GLY A 41 -0.77 16.23 -10.70
C GLY A 41 -0.42 14.78 -10.39
N ILE A 42 -1.09 14.27 -9.36
CA ILE A 42 -0.90 12.90 -8.84
C ILE A 42 -2.24 12.17 -8.82
N VAL A 43 -2.22 10.88 -9.11
CA VAL A 43 -3.36 9.97 -8.90
C VAL A 43 -2.92 8.77 -8.06
N PHE A 44 -3.80 8.31 -7.16
CA PHE A 44 -3.57 7.11 -6.36
C PHE A 44 -4.83 6.31 -6.16
N GLY A 45 -4.69 5.02 -5.85
CA GLY A 45 -5.80 4.17 -5.45
C GLY A 45 -6.21 4.42 -4.00
N ASN A 46 -7.38 5.01 -3.77
CA ASN A 46 -7.92 5.24 -2.43
C ASN A 46 -8.75 4.03 -2.00
N SER A 47 -8.11 3.08 -1.34
CA SER A 47 -8.75 1.83 -0.89
C SER A 47 -9.53 1.97 0.41
N GLY A 48 -9.43 3.09 1.11
CA GLY A 48 -9.93 3.25 2.48
C GLY A 48 -9.11 2.48 3.53
N GLY A 49 -7.88 2.10 3.19
CA GLY A 49 -6.90 1.53 4.11
C GLY A 49 -5.88 2.57 4.61
N LYS A 50 -5.13 2.20 5.66
CA LYS A 50 -4.13 3.07 6.30
C LYS A 50 -3.04 3.54 5.35
N ASP A 51 -2.58 2.67 4.46
CA ASP A 51 -1.48 2.94 3.54
C ASP A 51 -1.90 3.95 2.47
N SER A 52 -3.06 3.74 1.83
CA SER A 52 -3.62 4.68 0.87
C SER A 52 -4.00 6.02 1.49
N ALA A 53 -4.44 6.04 2.74
CA ALA A 53 -4.70 7.27 3.49
C ALA A 53 -3.43 8.09 3.67
N LEU A 54 -2.34 7.48 4.16
CA LEU A 54 -1.06 8.18 4.34
C LEU A 54 -0.51 8.71 3.02
N VAL A 55 -0.52 7.89 1.95
CA VAL A 55 -0.08 8.32 0.62
C VAL A 55 -0.91 9.49 0.10
N GLY A 56 -2.23 9.42 0.19
CA GLY A 56 -3.12 10.50 -0.24
C GLY A 56 -2.85 11.81 0.50
N ILE A 57 -2.63 11.74 1.81
CA ILE A 57 -2.29 12.91 2.64
C ILE A 57 -0.95 13.52 2.19
N LEU A 58 0.11 12.70 2.11
CA LEU A 58 1.44 13.16 1.69
C LEU A 58 1.41 13.79 0.30
N CYS A 59 0.73 13.15 -0.65
CA CYS A 59 0.57 13.64 -2.02
C CYS A 59 -0.19 14.97 -2.06
N LYS A 60 -1.29 15.10 -1.29
CA LYS A 60 -2.08 16.33 -1.23
C LYS A 60 -1.29 17.52 -0.69
N PHE A 61 -0.49 17.30 0.35
CA PHE A 61 0.40 18.35 0.88
C PHE A 61 1.56 18.71 -0.07
N ALA A 62 1.94 17.79 -0.93
CA ALA A 62 2.98 18.04 -1.95
C ALA A 62 2.43 18.70 -3.21
N CYS A 63 1.26 18.27 -3.68
CA CYS A 63 0.64 18.69 -4.93
C CYS A 63 -0.86 18.87 -4.72
N GLU A 64 -1.35 20.11 -4.87
CA GLU A 64 -2.78 20.43 -4.71
C GLU A 64 -3.65 19.58 -5.66
N ASN A 65 -3.18 19.34 -6.88
CA ASN A 65 -3.85 18.54 -7.90
C ASN A 65 -3.65 17.03 -7.67
N THR A 66 -4.04 16.54 -6.48
CA THR A 66 -4.01 15.13 -6.10
C THR A 66 -5.41 14.53 -6.11
N VAL A 67 -5.58 13.40 -6.80
CA VAL A 67 -6.87 12.69 -6.95
C VAL A 67 -6.77 11.26 -6.41
N GLY A 68 -7.67 10.90 -5.51
CA GLY A 68 -7.86 9.55 -5.03
C GLY A 68 -8.98 8.83 -5.80
N ILE A 69 -8.73 7.66 -6.36
CA ILE A 69 -9.74 6.86 -7.04
C ILE A 69 -10.15 5.67 -6.19
N MET A 70 -11.40 5.64 -5.79
CA MET A 70 -12.04 4.49 -5.15
C MET A 70 -12.53 3.53 -6.22
N MET A 71 -12.05 2.29 -6.16
CA MET A 71 -12.30 1.27 -7.19
C MET A 71 -12.89 0.00 -6.55
N PRO A 72 -14.15 0.04 -6.05
CA PRO A 72 -14.81 -1.15 -5.54
C PRO A 72 -14.88 -2.22 -6.64
N CYS A 73 -14.77 -3.50 -6.21
CA CYS A 73 -14.73 -4.62 -7.14
C CYS A 73 -15.27 -5.89 -6.49
N ALA A 74 -16.56 -6.14 -6.61
CA ALA A 74 -17.28 -7.35 -6.21
C ALA A 74 -17.35 -7.70 -4.71
N SER A 75 -16.62 -7.04 -3.82
CA SER A 75 -16.67 -7.25 -2.37
C SER A 75 -17.66 -6.29 -1.72
N LYS A 76 -18.58 -6.79 -0.86
CA LYS A 76 -19.51 -5.93 -0.10
C LYS A 76 -18.76 -4.90 0.76
N ARG A 77 -17.67 -5.33 1.41
CA ARG A 77 -16.83 -4.46 2.23
C ARG A 77 -16.31 -3.27 1.44
N ASN A 78 -15.88 -3.47 0.17
CA ASN A 78 -15.40 -2.39 -0.67
C ASN A 78 -16.47 -1.33 -0.95
N PHE A 79 -17.73 -1.74 -1.14
CA PHE A 79 -18.85 -0.80 -1.40
C PHE A 79 -19.36 -0.09 -0.16
N GLU A 80 -19.26 -0.70 1.01
CA GLU A 80 -19.83 -0.17 2.24
C GLU A 80 -18.78 0.56 3.08
N GLN A 81 -17.98 -0.19 3.83
CA GLN A 81 -17.07 0.38 4.83
C GLN A 81 -15.84 1.03 4.21
N ASP A 82 -15.18 0.38 3.24
CA ASP A 82 -13.95 0.90 2.66
C ASP A 82 -14.18 2.23 1.94
N MET A 83 -15.28 2.35 1.17
CA MET A 83 -15.64 3.62 0.52
C MET A 83 -16.00 4.72 1.51
N LYS A 84 -16.66 4.38 2.62
CA LYS A 84 -16.98 5.35 3.66
C LYS A 84 -15.71 5.90 4.30
N ASP A 85 -14.80 5.01 4.70
CA ASP A 85 -13.53 5.37 5.31
C ASP A 85 -12.67 6.22 4.35
N ALA A 86 -12.63 5.81 3.06
CA ALA A 86 -11.91 6.54 2.02
C ALA A 86 -12.43 7.98 1.83
N LYS A 87 -13.76 8.16 1.85
CA LYS A 87 -14.40 9.48 1.76
C LYS A 87 -14.13 10.34 2.99
N GLU A 88 -14.21 9.76 4.18
CA GLU A 88 -13.96 10.48 5.44
C GLU A 88 -12.54 11.06 5.47
N VAL A 89 -11.53 10.28 5.07
CA VAL A 89 -10.15 10.78 4.94
C VAL A 89 -10.03 11.86 3.88
N ALA A 90 -10.63 11.63 2.71
CA ALA A 90 -10.56 12.57 1.60
C ALA A 90 -11.20 13.93 1.95
N GLU A 91 -12.35 13.92 2.61
CA GLU A 91 -13.02 15.13 3.09
C GLU A 91 -12.20 15.84 4.16
N HIS A 92 -11.63 15.08 5.12
CA HIS A 92 -10.82 15.66 6.20
C HIS A 92 -9.58 16.40 5.70
N PHE A 93 -8.92 15.88 4.66
CA PHE A 93 -7.69 16.45 4.10
C PHE A 93 -7.87 17.21 2.77
N GLY A 94 -9.10 17.39 2.30
CA GLY A 94 -9.41 18.12 1.07
C GLY A 94 -8.90 17.42 -0.20
N ILE A 95 -8.87 16.09 -0.23
CA ILE A 95 -8.43 15.30 -1.38
C ILE A 95 -9.59 15.08 -2.34
N GLU A 96 -9.41 15.44 -3.62
CA GLU A 96 -10.41 15.12 -4.65
C GLU A 96 -10.59 13.61 -4.75
N SER A 97 -11.85 13.14 -4.78
CA SER A 97 -12.16 11.72 -4.82
C SER A 97 -13.11 11.39 -5.96
N ARG A 98 -12.77 10.32 -6.69
CA ARG A 98 -13.61 9.76 -7.76
C ARG A 98 -13.91 8.30 -7.47
N VAL A 99 -15.03 7.81 -8.01
CA VAL A 99 -15.45 6.41 -7.86
C VAL A 99 -15.64 5.78 -9.23
N ILE A 100 -15.09 4.58 -9.39
CA ILE A 100 -15.38 3.72 -10.55
C ILE A 100 -15.58 2.28 -10.07
N ASP A 101 -16.74 1.71 -10.33
CA ASP A 101 -17.04 0.31 -10.06
C ASP A 101 -16.41 -0.59 -11.14
N LEU A 102 -15.54 -1.51 -10.72
CA LEU A 102 -14.85 -2.44 -11.61
C LEU A 102 -15.48 -3.84 -11.62
N THR A 103 -16.64 -4.04 -10.98
CA THR A 103 -17.27 -5.36 -10.82
C THR A 103 -17.57 -6.02 -12.16
N ASP A 104 -18.24 -5.31 -13.06
CA ASP A 104 -18.65 -5.85 -14.37
C ASP A 104 -17.43 -6.11 -15.26
N VAL A 105 -16.42 -5.23 -15.22
CA VAL A 105 -15.17 -5.39 -15.97
C VAL A 105 -14.43 -6.64 -15.49
N ARG A 106 -14.33 -6.84 -14.17
CA ARG A 106 -13.72 -8.04 -13.59
C ARG A 106 -14.48 -9.31 -13.99
N GLN A 107 -15.81 -9.29 -13.95
CA GLN A 107 -16.63 -10.45 -14.32
C GLN A 107 -16.46 -10.78 -15.80
N ALA A 108 -16.50 -9.78 -16.67
CA ALA A 108 -16.29 -9.97 -18.09
C ALA A 108 -14.91 -10.61 -18.44
N GLU A 109 -13.86 -10.18 -17.72
CA GLU A 109 -12.52 -10.76 -17.88
C GLU A 109 -12.50 -12.24 -17.41
N ILE A 110 -13.10 -12.56 -16.27
CA ILE A 110 -13.22 -13.93 -15.75
C ILE A 110 -13.95 -14.82 -16.76
N ASP A 111 -15.10 -14.38 -17.28
CA ASP A 111 -15.93 -15.14 -18.21
C ASP A 111 -15.17 -15.44 -19.53
N ARG A 112 -14.40 -14.49 -20.00
CA ARG A 112 -13.57 -14.66 -21.20
C ARG A 112 -12.42 -15.63 -20.97
N LEU A 113 -11.72 -15.52 -19.85
CA LEU A 113 -10.61 -16.40 -19.51
C LEU A 113 -11.07 -17.85 -19.30
N GLN A 114 -12.25 -18.08 -18.74
CA GLN A 114 -12.82 -19.42 -18.55
C GLN A 114 -13.07 -20.17 -19.88
N SER A 115 -13.20 -19.46 -21.01
CA SER A 115 -13.31 -20.10 -22.32
C SER A 115 -12.00 -20.71 -22.85
N ILE A 116 -10.86 -20.37 -22.22
CA ILE A 116 -9.54 -20.82 -22.69
C ILE A 116 -8.74 -21.58 -21.61
N THR A 117 -9.10 -21.45 -20.33
CA THR A 117 -8.39 -22.10 -19.22
C THR A 117 -9.27 -22.24 -17.99
N THR A 118 -8.93 -23.20 -17.10
CA THR A 118 -9.51 -23.29 -15.75
C THR A 118 -8.78 -22.33 -14.82
N LEU A 119 -9.51 -21.34 -14.29
CA LEU A 119 -8.94 -20.34 -13.39
C LEU A 119 -8.77 -20.91 -11.97
N THR A 120 -7.61 -20.67 -11.38
CA THR A 120 -7.38 -20.87 -9.95
C THR A 120 -7.91 -19.68 -9.14
N ASN A 121 -8.20 -19.88 -7.85
CA ASN A 121 -8.60 -18.78 -6.96
C ASN A 121 -7.55 -17.64 -6.93
N ALA A 122 -6.27 -17.99 -6.92
CA ALA A 122 -5.19 -17.00 -6.97
C ALA A 122 -5.21 -16.17 -8.26
N ALA A 123 -5.50 -16.80 -9.41
CA ALA A 123 -5.64 -16.07 -10.68
C ALA A 123 -6.81 -15.09 -10.62
N VAL A 124 -7.99 -15.55 -10.16
CA VAL A 124 -9.21 -14.73 -10.04
C VAL A 124 -8.99 -13.55 -9.09
N ASN A 125 -8.34 -13.77 -7.94
CA ASN A 125 -8.06 -12.72 -6.96
C ASN A 125 -7.11 -11.65 -7.50
N ASN A 126 -6.13 -12.04 -8.31
CA ASN A 126 -5.15 -11.12 -8.89
C ASN A 126 -5.68 -10.29 -10.09
N ILE A 127 -6.89 -10.55 -10.59
CA ILE A 127 -7.51 -9.73 -11.65
C ILE A 127 -7.83 -8.32 -11.10
N ALA A 128 -8.49 -8.23 -9.95
CA ALA A 128 -8.92 -6.94 -9.40
C ALA A 128 -7.76 -5.95 -9.17
N PRO A 129 -6.62 -6.29 -8.53
CA PRO A 129 -5.49 -5.37 -8.39
C PRO A 129 -4.91 -4.92 -9.75
N ARG A 130 -4.90 -5.79 -10.77
CA ARG A 130 -4.43 -5.42 -12.11
C ARG A 130 -5.39 -4.50 -12.85
N LEU A 131 -6.70 -4.69 -12.71
CA LEU A 131 -7.69 -3.76 -13.25
C LEU A 131 -7.58 -2.38 -12.58
N ARG A 132 -7.37 -2.33 -11.26
CA ARG A 132 -7.11 -1.09 -10.54
C ARG A 132 -5.87 -0.38 -11.06
N MET A 133 -4.77 -1.10 -11.26
CA MET A 133 -3.55 -0.54 -11.86
C MET A 133 -3.82 0.02 -13.26
N THR A 134 -4.47 -0.75 -14.13
CA THR A 134 -4.81 -0.31 -15.50
C THR A 134 -5.66 0.96 -15.47
N THR A 135 -6.63 1.04 -14.58
CA THR A 135 -7.49 2.22 -14.40
C THR A 135 -6.69 3.45 -13.97
N LEU A 136 -5.79 3.30 -12.97
CA LEU A 136 -4.95 4.40 -12.49
C LEU A 136 -4.05 4.93 -13.61
N TYR A 137 -3.38 4.06 -14.35
CA TYR A 137 -2.50 4.47 -15.44
C TYR A 137 -3.26 5.06 -16.64
N ALA A 138 -4.50 4.60 -16.90
CA ALA A 138 -5.35 5.22 -17.94
C ALA A 138 -5.74 6.66 -17.55
N VAL A 139 -6.08 6.91 -16.29
CA VAL A 139 -6.37 8.26 -15.79
C VAL A 139 -5.09 9.11 -15.79
N ALA A 140 -3.97 8.54 -15.31
CA ALA A 140 -2.68 9.23 -15.26
C ALA A 140 -2.25 9.72 -16.66
N ALA A 141 -2.30 8.84 -17.66
CA ALA A 141 -1.96 9.20 -19.04
C ALA A 141 -2.91 10.24 -19.65
N SER A 142 -4.20 10.19 -19.30
CA SER A 142 -5.21 11.12 -19.82
C SER A 142 -5.12 12.52 -19.22
N GLU A 143 -4.64 12.63 -17.99
CA GLU A 143 -4.66 13.85 -17.20
C GLU A 143 -3.24 14.34 -16.81
N TYR A 144 -2.20 13.79 -17.44
CA TYR A 144 -0.79 14.14 -17.17
C TYR A 144 -0.44 14.05 -15.68
N ARG A 145 -0.65 12.87 -15.07
CA ARG A 145 -0.42 12.62 -13.63
C ARG A 145 0.63 11.53 -13.41
N LEU A 146 1.27 11.55 -12.25
CA LEU A 146 2.03 10.40 -11.75
C LEU A 146 1.11 9.49 -10.92
N VAL A 147 1.34 8.17 -11.01
CA VAL A 147 0.67 7.16 -10.18
C VAL A 147 1.48 6.95 -8.90
N ALA A 148 0.90 7.28 -7.74
CA ALA A 148 1.50 7.02 -6.45
C ALA A 148 1.17 5.61 -5.95
N GLY A 149 2.19 4.86 -5.55
CA GLY A 149 2.09 3.53 -4.95
C GLY A 149 1.81 3.59 -3.46
N THR A 150 1.13 2.58 -2.95
CA THR A 150 0.66 2.48 -1.56
C THR A 150 1.21 1.28 -0.79
N GLY A 151 2.12 0.49 -1.38
CA GLY A 151 2.70 -0.68 -0.72
C GLY A 151 3.72 -0.30 0.34
N ASN A 152 3.60 -0.83 1.54
CA ASN A 152 4.51 -0.58 2.65
C ASN A 152 5.70 -1.55 2.68
N ARG A 153 6.67 -1.31 3.57
CA ARG A 153 7.89 -2.12 3.72
C ARG A 153 7.58 -3.56 4.14
N SER A 154 6.61 -3.77 5.03
CA SER A 154 6.23 -5.07 5.55
C SER A 154 5.59 -5.93 4.45
N GLU A 155 4.64 -5.38 3.69
CA GLU A 155 4.04 -6.03 2.53
C GLU A 155 5.09 -6.36 1.46
N ARG A 156 5.97 -5.41 1.17
CA ARG A 156 7.05 -5.60 0.20
C ARG A 156 8.01 -6.70 0.64
N TYR A 157 8.38 -6.76 1.92
CA TYR A 157 9.25 -7.78 2.46
C TYR A 157 8.63 -9.17 2.33
N MET A 158 7.36 -9.30 2.68
CA MET A 158 6.59 -10.54 2.56
C MET A 158 6.25 -10.90 1.10
N GLY A 159 6.32 -9.93 0.18
CA GLY A 159 5.80 -10.06 -1.18
C GLY A 159 4.28 -10.17 -1.22
N TYR A 160 3.61 -9.61 -0.21
CA TYR A 160 2.16 -9.60 -0.07
C TYR A 160 1.53 -8.48 -0.90
N PHE A 161 1.67 -8.60 -2.20
CA PHE A 161 1.10 -7.71 -3.22
C PHE A 161 1.02 -8.46 -4.57
N THR A 162 0.22 -7.97 -5.47
CA THR A 162 0.10 -8.51 -6.84
C THR A 162 1.14 -7.87 -7.76
N LYS A 163 2.06 -8.70 -8.28
CA LYS A 163 3.03 -8.25 -9.30
C LYS A 163 2.28 -7.72 -10.52
N TRP A 164 2.64 -6.50 -10.96
CA TRP A 164 1.97 -5.79 -12.06
C TRP A 164 0.49 -5.48 -11.77
N GLY A 165 0.15 -5.34 -10.50
CA GLY A 165 -1.11 -4.82 -10.00
C GLY A 165 -0.84 -3.68 -9.03
N ASP A 166 -1.21 -3.84 -7.77
CA ASP A 166 -0.93 -2.88 -6.67
C ASP A 166 0.57 -2.67 -6.39
N GLY A 167 1.44 -3.60 -6.86
CA GLY A 167 2.90 -3.41 -6.84
C GLY A 167 3.45 -2.47 -7.92
N SER A 168 2.61 -1.91 -8.81
CA SER A 168 3.03 -1.01 -9.89
C SER A 168 2.70 0.43 -9.58
N CYS A 169 3.68 1.33 -9.72
CA CYS A 169 3.54 2.76 -9.53
C CYS A 169 4.72 3.50 -10.18
N ASP A 170 4.61 4.81 -10.34
CA ASP A 170 5.70 5.66 -10.80
C ASP A 170 6.62 6.04 -9.64
N PHE A 171 6.05 6.22 -8.44
CA PHE A 171 6.79 6.43 -7.20
C PHE A 171 6.01 5.89 -6.00
N ASN A 172 6.70 5.62 -4.89
CA ASN A 172 6.07 5.15 -3.66
C ASN A 172 6.69 5.87 -2.45
N PRO A 173 5.96 6.80 -1.81
CA PRO A 173 6.51 7.63 -0.74
C PRO A 173 6.55 6.95 0.63
N ILE A 174 6.04 5.71 0.77
CA ILE A 174 5.94 4.98 2.04
C ILE A 174 6.60 3.59 2.00
N SER A 175 7.33 3.27 0.93
CA SER A 175 7.89 1.93 0.70
C SER A 175 8.95 1.49 1.72
N ASP A 176 9.48 2.41 2.51
CA ASP A 176 10.43 2.21 3.61
C ASP A 176 9.78 2.15 4.99
N LEU A 177 8.50 2.51 5.10
CA LEU A 177 7.74 2.47 6.36
C LEU A 177 7.14 1.08 6.59
N THR A 178 7.25 0.58 7.82
CA THR A 178 6.55 -0.63 8.24
C THR A 178 5.06 -0.36 8.51
N ALA A 179 4.27 -1.43 8.61
CA ALA A 179 2.84 -1.31 8.86
C ALA A 179 2.52 -0.61 10.20
N THR A 180 3.35 -0.83 11.22
CA THR A 180 3.22 -0.17 12.53
C THR A 180 3.63 1.30 12.47
N GLU A 181 4.71 1.64 11.78
CA GLU A 181 5.16 3.03 11.58
C GLU A 181 4.12 3.87 10.82
N ILE A 182 3.41 3.28 9.86
CA ILE A 182 2.32 3.97 9.15
C ILE A 182 1.18 4.37 10.10
N ILE A 183 0.77 3.47 11.01
CA ILE A 183 -0.26 3.75 11.99
C ILE A 183 0.18 4.91 12.92
N GLU A 184 1.43 4.91 13.34
CA GLU A 184 1.98 5.97 14.19
C GLU A 184 2.08 7.31 13.47
N PHE A 185 2.45 7.29 12.19
CA PHE A 185 2.47 8.47 11.37
C PHE A 185 1.06 9.07 11.17
N LEU A 186 0.06 8.21 10.92
CA LEU A 186 -1.35 8.64 10.83
C LEU A 186 -1.88 9.22 12.15
N LYS A 187 -1.47 8.67 13.29
CA LYS A 187 -1.78 9.25 14.62
C LYS A 187 -1.17 10.63 14.78
N TRP A 188 0.10 10.80 14.38
CA TRP A 188 0.77 12.10 14.41
C TRP A 188 0.08 13.13 13.50
N LEU A 189 -0.40 12.71 12.32
CA LEU A 189 -1.20 13.53 11.40
C LEU A 189 -2.63 13.81 11.88
N THR A 190 -3.05 13.25 13.02
CA THR A 190 -4.44 13.33 13.52
C THR A 190 -5.48 12.82 12.51
N ALA A 191 -5.13 11.75 11.79
CA ALA A 191 -6.03 11.13 10.82
C ALA A 191 -7.30 10.56 11.51
N PRO A 192 -8.42 10.40 10.77
CA PRO A 192 -9.66 9.87 11.31
C PRO A 192 -9.50 8.50 11.98
N ALA A 193 -10.20 8.29 13.09
CA ALA A 193 -10.11 7.06 13.89
C ALA A 193 -10.53 5.80 13.11
N CYS A 194 -11.40 5.94 12.11
CA CYS A 194 -11.82 4.85 11.23
C CYS A 194 -10.63 4.20 10.50
N ILE A 195 -9.60 4.98 10.16
CA ILE A 195 -8.38 4.47 9.51
C ILE A 195 -7.35 3.94 10.52
N ILE A 196 -7.13 4.68 11.62
CA ILE A 196 -6.13 4.30 12.64
C ILE A 196 -6.46 2.95 13.28
N ASN A 197 -7.75 2.68 13.53
CA ASN A 197 -8.22 1.48 14.22
C ASN A 197 -8.59 0.32 13.26
N LYS A 198 -8.43 0.50 11.96
CA LYS A 198 -8.82 -0.48 10.95
C LYS A 198 -7.84 -1.64 10.88
N ALA A 199 -8.34 -2.87 10.94
CA ALA A 199 -7.53 -4.06 10.71
C ALA A 199 -7.03 -4.12 9.25
N PRO A 200 -5.75 -4.47 9.01
CA PRO A 200 -5.20 -4.61 7.66
C PRO A 200 -5.94 -5.68 6.85
N SER A 201 -6.26 -5.36 5.60
CA SER A 201 -6.88 -6.31 4.67
C SER A 201 -6.70 -5.84 3.22
N ALA A 202 -6.35 -6.76 2.33
CA ALA A 202 -6.27 -6.50 0.89
C ALA A 202 -7.67 -6.29 0.24
N GLY A 203 -8.77 -6.60 0.96
CA GLY A 203 -10.13 -6.36 0.50
C GLY A 203 -10.52 -7.12 -0.78
N LEU A 204 -9.95 -8.30 -1.01
CA LEU A 204 -10.22 -9.11 -2.20
C LEU A 204 -11.47 -9.97 -2.05
N PHE A 205 -11.84 -10.32 -0.80
CA PHE A 205 -13.08 -11.03 -0.44
C PHE A 205 -13.54 -10.67 0.96
N ASP A 206 -14.81 -10.94 1.27
CA ASP A 206 -15.40 -10.60 2.57
C ASP A 206 -14.79 -11.45 3.70
N GLY A 207 -14.44 -10.79 4.82
CA GLY A 207 -13.84 -11.43 6.00
C GLY A 207 -12.35 -11.70 5.91
N GLN A 208 -11.67 -11.32 4.82
CA GLN A 208 -10.22 -11.42 4.70
C GLN A 208 -9.52 -10.51 5.69
N THR A 209 -8.51 -11.05 6.42
CA THR A 209 -7.44 -10.27 7.05
C THR A 209 -6.10 -10.76 6.54
N ASP A 210 -5.17 -9.84 6.35
CA ASP A 210 -3.84 -10.18 5.84
C ASP A 210 -3.09 -11.10 6.80
N GLU A 211 -3.22 -10.87 8.11
CA GLU A 211 -2.55 -11.66 9.15
C GLU A 211 -3.06 -13.11 9.22
N ASP A 212 -4.37 -13.32 9.05
CA ASP A 212 -4.95 -14.67 9.00
C ASP A 212 -4.47 -15.44 7.76
N GLU A 213 -4.36 -14.75 6.61
CA GLU A 213 -3.88 -15.38 5.37
C GLU A 213 -2.39 -15.69 5.42
N MET A 214 -1.58 -14.78 5.97
CA MET A 214 -0.13 -14.98 6.12
C MET A 214 0.21 -15.95 7.25
N GLY A 215 -0.61 -16.03 8.28
CA GLY A 215 -0.35 -16.82 9.50
C GLY A 215 0.70 -16.17 10.42
N VAL A 216 0.91 -14.86 10.30
CA VAL A 216 1.86 -14.07 11.09
C VAL A 216 1.39 -12.63 11.19
N SER A 217 1.55 -11.99 12.36
CA SER A 217 1.13 -10.61 12.57
C SER A 217 2.10 -9.59 11.95
N TYR A 218 1.59 -8.42 11.57
CA TYR A 218 2.43 -7.31 11.12
C TYR A 218 3.42 -6.87 12.21
N HIS A 219 3.03 -6.95 13.49
CA HIS A 219 3.96 -6.66 14.58
C HIS A 219 5.18 -7.58 14.57
N ALA A 220 4.99 -8.88 14.37
CA ALA A 220 6.10 -9.83 14.25
C ALA A 220 6.94 -9.60 12.99
N ILE A 221 6.29 -9.31 11.85
CA ILE A 221 6.98 -8.98 10.61
C ILE A 221 7.86 -7.73 10.81
N ASP A 222 7.31 -6.67 11.39
CA ASP A 222 7.99 -5.40 11.59
C ASP A 222 9.15 -5.53 12.59
N SER A 223 8.96 -6.28 13.70
CA SER A 223 10.03 -6.64 14.63
C SER A 223 11.17 -7.34 13.89
N TYR A 224 10.85 -8.37 13.11
CA TYR A 224 11.86 -9.15 12.37
C TYR A 224 12.65 -8.32 11.35
N ILE A 225 11.95 -7.48 10.57
CA ILE A 225 12.59 -6.60 9.57
C ILE A 225 13.53 -5.58 10.22
N ASN A 226 13.20 -5.14 11.43
CA ASN A 226 13.99 -4.19 12.21
C ASN A 226 15.09 -4.85 13.07
N GLY A 227 15.30 -6.16 12.93
CA GLY A 227 16.36 -6.91 13.63
C GLY A 227 15.98 -7.37 15.04
N GLY A 228 14.70 -7.27 15.41
CA GLY A 228 14.17 -7.79 16.66
C GLY A 228 13.95 -9.30 16.64
N GLU A 229 13.68 -9.87 17.81
CA GLU A 229 13.44 -11.29 17.99
C GLU A 229 11.96 -11.64 17.69
N VAL A 230 11.75 -12.79 17.04
CA VAL A 230 10.44 -13.41 16.79
C VAL A 230 10.52 -14.90 17.10
N SER A 231 9.39 -15.55 17.29
CA SER A 231 9.37 -17.00 17.52
C SER A 231 9.94 -17.79 16.32
N PRO A 232 10.49 -18.99 16.52
CA PRO A 232 10.98 -19.83 15.42
C PRO A 232 9.92 -20.13 14.35
N THR A 233 8.64 -20.21 14.74
CA THR A 233 7.51 -20.43 13.82
C THR A 233 7.28 -19.20 12.95
N GLU A 234 7.19 -18.01 13.54
CA GLU A 234 7.02 -16.74 12.81
C GLU A 234 8.18 -16.50 11.85
N LYS A 235 9.44 -16.69 12.32
CA LYS A 235 10.63 -16.60 11.48
C LYS A 235 10.53 -17.50 10.25
N LYS A 236 10.13 -18.76 10.42
CA LYS A 236 9.99 -19.71 9.32
C LYS A 236 8.95 -19.26 8.29
N ILE A 237 7.83 -18.70 8.75
CA ILE A 237 6.79 -18.14 7.87
C ILE A 237 7.33 -16.94 7.10
N ILE A 238 7.93 -15.99 7.77
CA ILE A 238 8.48 -14.76 7.18
C ILE A 238 9.56 -15.08 6.13
N ASP A 239 10.54 -15.92 6.48
CA ASP A 239 11.62 -16.35 5.58
C ASP A 239 11.06 -17.06 4.33
N ARG A 240 10.02 -17.89 4.50
CA ARG A 240 9.35 -18.57 3.37
C ARG A 240 8.71 -17.57 2.43
N TYR A 241 7.88 -16.66 2.95
CA TYR A 241 7.22 -15.62 2.12
C TYR A 241 8.25 -14.76 1.41
N HIS A 242 9.27 -14.30 2.12
CA HIS A 242 10.35 -13.51 1.54
C HIS A 242 11.02 -14.23 0.37
N ARG A 243 11.43 -15.49 0.57
CA ARG A 243 12.12 -16.28 -0.45
C ARG A 243 11.28 -16.55 -1.69
N VAL A 244 10.01 -17.03 -1.52
CA VAL A 244 9.18 -17.42 -2.67
C VAL A 244 8.68 -16.23 -3.47
N SER A 245 8.67 -15.04 -2.88
CA SER A 245 8.23 -13.80 -3.51
C SER A 245 9.36 -12.96 -4.11
N GLU A 246 10.61 -13.45 -4.12
CA GLU A 246 11.77 -12.71 -4.65
C GLU A 246 11.52 -12.16 -6.05
N HIS A 247 10.89 -12.95 -6.93
CA HIS A 247 10.54 -12.53 -8.28
C HIS A 247 9.61 -11.30 -8.37
N LYS A 248 8.95 -10.93 -7.26
CA LYS A 248 8.10 -9.73 -7.20
C LYS A 248 8.90 -8.47 -6.88
N ARG A 249 10.04 -8.62 -6.20
CA ARG A 249 10.95 -7.52 -5.80
C ARG A 249 12.08 -7.31 -6.78
N SER A 250 12.45 -8.36 -7.50
CA SER A 250 13.45 -8.29 -8.55
C SER A 250 12.87 -7.57 -9.77
N GLY A 251 13.70 -6.86 -10.50
CA GLY A 251 13.34 -6.31 -11.80
C GLY A 251 12.98 -7.40 -12.82
N ILE A 252 12.71 -7.00 -14.05
CA ILE A 252 12.51 -7.93 -15.15
C ILE A 252 13.82 -8.65 -15.44
N ASN A 253 13.79 -9.97 -15.51
CA ASN A 253 14.94 -10.74 -15.98
C ASN A 253 15.14 -10.46 -17.47
N VAL A 254 16.26 -9.84 -17.78
CA VAL A 254 16.66 -9.55 -19.16
C VAL A 254 17.88 -10.40 -19.54
N PHE A 255 17.95 -10.79 -20.80
CA PHE A 255 19.16 -11.42 -21.33
C PHE A 255 20.32 -10.42 -21.25
N LYS A 256 21.41 -10.83 -20.64
CA LYS A 256 22.68 -10.09 -20.65
C LYS A 256 23.66 -10.89 -21.51
N GLN A 257 24.19 -10.26 -22.53
CA GLN A 257 25.31 -10.84 -23.27
C GLN A 257 26.48 -10.98 -22.28
N ILE A 258 27.07 -12.16 -22.21
CA ILE A 258 28.29 -12.36 -21.45
C ILE A 258 29.37 -11.75 -22.32
N ASP A 259 29.94 -10.64 -21.88
CA ASP A 259 31.16 -10.11 -22.51
C ASP A 259 32.25 -11.15 -22.26
N GLU A 260 32.80 -11.73 -23.36
CA GLU A 260 33.95 -12.66 -23.31
C GLU A 260 35.22 -11.97 -22.86
#